data_f77010f9b4015be335ee8a1f20edcfc9
#
_entry.id   f77010f9b4015be335ee8a1f20edcfc9
#
_cell.length_a   1.000
_cell.length_b   1.000
_cell.length_c   1.000
_cell.angle_alpha   90.00
_cell.angle_beta   90.00
_cell.angle_gamma   90.00
#
_symmetry.space_group_name_H-M   'P 1'
#
loop_
_entity.id
_entity.type
_entity.pdbx_description
1 polymer ?
#
loop_
_entity_poly.entity_id
_entity_poly.type
_entity_poly.pdbx_seq_one_letter_code
_entity_poly.pdbx_strand_id
1 'polypeptide(L)'
;MGIFRNIKESLVHYTWDLAYFEYNSEIITHGVDFRKIHIVKNPYNKKWFADPFILRDTERELALLVEEFDSTVKRGRIALVVIDKTKDLIISCDIILDLPTHLSFPVIYRIDDKVIVHPENSASGASYMYE
;
A
#
# COMPACT_ATOMS: atom_id res chain seq x y z
N MET A 1 -30.61 -2.16 21.26
CA MET A 1 -30.08 -2.75 20.02
C MET A 1 -28.69 -2.25 19.63
N GLY A 2 -28.04 -1.35 20.39
CA GLY A 2 -26.72 -0.74 20.07
C GLY A 2 -25.48 -1.45 20.63
N ILE A 3 -25.60 -2.16 21.77
CA ILE A 3 -24.42 -2.72 22.47
C ILE A 3 -23.78 -3.90 21.73
N PHE A 4 -24.56 -4.75 21.09
CA PHE A 4 -24.07 -5.92 20.35
C PHE A 4 -23.37 -5.53 19.02
N ARG A 5 -23.72 -4.39 18.42
CA ARG A 5 -23.09 -3.89 17.22
C ARG A 5 -21.66 -3.39 17.52
N ASN A 6 -21.49 -2.66 18.62
CA ASN A 6 -20.19 -2.14 19.06
C ASN A 6 -19.22 -3.27 19.47
N ILE A 7 -19.71 -4.37 20.05
CA ILE A 7 -18.86 -5.52 20.40
C ILE A 7 -18.38 -6.25 19.14
N LYS A 8 -19.22 -6.39 18.12
CA LYS A 8 -18.84 -7.02 16.85
C LYS A 8 -17.79 -6.20 16.08
N GLU A 9 -17.92 -4.88 16.06
CA GLU A 9 -16.96 -3.96 15.44
C GLU A 9 -15.61 -3.93 16.17
N SER A 10 -15.58 -4.13 17.50
CA SER A 10 -14.33 -4.20 18.28
C SER A 10 -13.58 -5.54 18.14
N LEU A 11 -14.21 -6.57 17.60
CA LEU A 11 -13.63 -7.90 17.39
C LEU A 11 -13.19 -8.16 15.95
N VAL A 12 -13.52 -7.27 15.02
CA VAL A 12 -13.12 -7.39 13.61
C VAL A 12 -11.92 -6.47 13.36
N HIS A 13 -10.77 -7.07 13.16
CA HIS A 13 -9.59 -6.37 12.68
C HIS A 13 -9.61 -6.39 11.15
N TYR A 14 -9.79 -5.23 10.55
CA TYR A 14 -9.63 -5.07 9.10
C TYR A 14 -8.15 -5.01 8.77
N THR A 15 -7.71 -5.84 7.84
CA THR A 15 -6.37 -5.81 7.26
C THR A 15 -6.49 -5.69 5.75
N TRP A 16 -5.48 -5.11 5.12
CA TRP A 16 -5.40 -5.00 3.68
C TRP A 16 -4.26 -5.85 3.16
N ASP A 17 -4.48 -6.51 2.04
CA ASP A 17 -3.48 -7.28 1.33
C ASP A 17 -3.23 -6.66 -0.04
N LEU A 18 -2.00 -6.78 -0.54
CA LEU A 18 -1.64 -6.35 -1.89
C LEU A 18 -1.95 -7.45 -2.90
N ALA A 19 -2.41 -7.02 -4.06
CA ALA A 19 -2.56 -7.88 -5.23
C ALA A 19 -2.18 -7.09 -6.48
N TYR A 20 -1.74 -7.80 -7.52
CA TYR A 20 -1.47 -7.18 -8.83
C TYR A 20 -1.93 -8.10 -9.96
N PHE A 21 -2.05 -7.54 -11.14
CA PHE A 21 -2.35 -8.23 -12.39
C PHE A 21 -1.74 -7.46 -13.55
N GLU A 22 -1.50 -8.15 -14.67
CA GLU A 22 -0.98 -7.52 -15.88
C GLU A 22 -2.08 -6.70 -16.57
N TYR A 23 -1.76 -5.44 -16.87
CA TYR A 23 -2.71 -4.55 -17.56
C TYR A 23 -2.88 -4.99 -19.01
N ASN A 24 -4.13 -5.03 -19.45
CA ASN A 24 -4.48 -5.03 -20.85
C ASN A 24 -5.72 -4.13 -21.10
N SER A 25 -5.93 -3.67 -22.34
CA SER A 25 -7.02 -2.75 -22.67
C SER A 25 -8.43 -3.34 -22.49
N GLU A 26 -8.56 -4.67 -22.48
CA GLU A 26 -9.84 -5.35 -22.29
C GLU A 26 -10.39 -5.21 -20.87
N ILE A 27 -9.53 -4.90 -19.90
CA ILE A 27 -9.94 -4.67 -18.50
C ILE A 27 -10.95 -3.54 -18.38
N ILE A 28 -10.85 -2.52 -19.24
CA ILE A 28 -11.77 -1.36 -19.24
C ILE A 28 -13.18 -1.78 -19.66
N THR A 29 -13.29 -2.73 -20.57
CA THR A 29 -14.59 -3.16 -21.14
C THR A 29 -15.15 -4.42 -20.51
N HIS A 30 -14.30 -5.33 -20.06
CA HIS A 30 -14.68 -6.67 -19.57
C HIS A 30 -14.38 -6.89 -18.08
N GLY A 31 -13.68 -5.93 -17.42
CA GLY A 31 -13.23 -6.08 -16.04
C GLY A 31 -11.99 -6.98 -15.93
N VAL A 32 -11.55 -7.20 -14.67
CA VAL A 32 -10.39 -8.01 -14.36
C VAL A 32 -10.76 -9.49 -14.31
N ASP A 33 -10.00 -10.35 -15.00
CA ASP A 33 -10.10 -11.81 -14.82
C ASP A 33 -9.46 -12.20 -13.48
N PHE A 34 -10.28 -12.54 -12.50
CA PHE A 34 -9.83 -12.89 -11.14
C PHE A 34 -8.84 -14.07 -11.10
N ARG A 35 -8.82 -14.92 -12.13
CA ARG A 35 -7.85 -16.04 -12.23
C ARG A 35 -6.43 -15.57 -12.54
N LYS A 36 -6.27 -14.32 -13.00
CA LYS A 36 -5.00 -13.67 -13.35
C LYS A 36 -4.50 -12.71 -12.26
N ILE A 37 -5.19 -12.67 -11.12
CA ILE A 37 -4.76 -11.85 -9.98
C ILE A 37 -3.72 -12.62 -9.18
N HIS A 38 -2.59 -11.97 -8.95
CA HIS A 38 -1.52 -12.42 -8.06
C HIS A 38 -1.75 -11.84 -6.67
N ILE A 39 -2.08 -12.69 -5.70
CA ILE A 39 -2.21 -12.27 -4.30
C ILE A 39 -0.82 -12.31 -3.67
N VAL A 40 -0.38 -11.17 -3.18
CA VAL A 40 0.97 -11.02 -2.61
C VAL A 40 1.02 -11.55 -1.18
N LYS A 41 1.94 -12.45 -0.91
CA LYS A 41 2.19 -12.96 0.44
C LYS A 41 2.89 -11.90 1.28
N ASN A 42 2.29 -11.59 2.43
CA ASN A 42 2.83 -10.68 3.41
C ASN A 42 3.55 -11.47 4.52
N PRO A 43 4.88 -11.39 4.67
CA PRO A 43 5.60 -12.13 5.71
C PRO A 43 5.52 -11.47 7.10
N TYR A 44 4.91 -10.29 7.24
CA TYR A 44 4.89 -9.50 8.47
C TYR A 44 3.58 -9.70 9.25
N ASN A 45 3.65 -10.24 10.45
CA ASN A 45 2.48 -10.58 11.28
C ASN A 45 1.73 -9.37 11.87
N LYS A 46 2.33 -8.18 11.90
CA LYS A 46 1.77 -6.99 12.56
C LYS A 46 1.56 -5.82 11.63
N LYS A 47 1.86 -6.01 10.35
CA LYS A 47 1.80 -4.98 9.33
C LYS A 47 0.82 -5.39 8.24
N TRP A 48 0.11 -4.41 7.73
CA TRP A 48 -0.62 -4.53 6.47
C TRP A 48 -0.30 -3.33 5.58
N PHE A 49 -0.61 -3.45 4.30
CA PHE A 49 -0.22 -2.50 3.27
C PHE A 49 -1.43 -2.12 2.42
N ALA A 50 -1.58 -0.81 2.16
CA ALA A 50 -2.66 -0.25 1.36
C ALA A 50 -2.13 0.80 0.38
N ASP A 51 -3.00 1.32 -0.47
CA ASP A 51 -2.79 2.44 -1.37
C ASP A 51 -1.50 2.33 -2.22
N PRO A 52 -1.30 1.23 -2.97
CA PRO A 52 -0.05 0.99 -3.69
C PRO A 52 0.11 1.93 -4.90
N PHE A 53 1.28 2.55 -5.01
CA PHE A 53 1.74 3.29 -6.19
C PHE A 53 2.99 2.64 -6.77
N ILE A 54 2.97 2.35 -8.08
CA ILE A 54 4.09 1.68 -8.75
C ILE A 54 5.26 2.65 -8.90
N LEU A 55 6.36 2.34 -8.23
CA LEU A 55 7.63 3.04 -8.40
C LEU A 55 8.46 2.44 -9.53
N ARG A 56 8.54 1.12 -9.61
CA ARG A 56 9.26 0.40 -10.66
C ARG A 56 8.61 -0.97 -10.88
N ASP A 57 8.48 -1.35 -12.13
CA ASP A 57 8.06 -2.70 -12.55
C ASP A 57 9.12 -3.31 -13.48
N THR A 58 9.52 -4.53 -13.20
CA THR A 58 10.42 -5.34 -14.01
C THR A 58 9.83 -6.74 -14.18
N GLU A 59 10.47 -7.60 -14.98
CA GLU A 59 10.04 -9.00 -15.13
C GLU A 59 10.01 -9.77 -13.81
N ARG A 60 10.91 -9.46 -12.87
CA ARG A 60 11.11 -10.21 -11.63
C ARG A 60 10.64 -9.50 -10.37
N GLU A 61 10.65 -8.17 -10.38
CA GLU A 61 10.40 -7.38 -9.18
C GLU A 61 9.40 -6.27 -9.47
N LEU A 62 8.52 -6.04 -8.51
CA LEU A 62 7.63 -4.89 -8.47
C LEU A 62 7.94 -4.08 -7.20
N ALA A 63 8.38 -2.83 -7.39
CA ALA A 63 8.64 -1.89 -6.29
C ALA A 63 7.49 -0.90 -6.18
N LEU A 64 6.91 -0.81 -4.99
CA LEU A 64 5.73 0.00 -4.68
C LEU A 64 6.04 0.96 -3.55
N LEU A 65 5.51 2.18 -3.63
CA LEU A 65 5.25 3.00 -2.45
C LEU A 65 3.85 2.67 -1.94
N VAL A 66 3.74 2.44 -0.65
CA VAL A 66 2.49 2.00 0.00
C VAL A 66 2.27 2.74 1.31
N GLU A 67 1.01 2.80 1.75
CA GLU A 67 0.75 2.97 3.17
C GLU A 67 1.13 1.67 3.89
N GLU A 68 2.01 1.78 4.86
CA GLU A 68 2.31 0.70 5.81
C GLU A 68 1.66 1.04 7.16
N PHE A 69 0.80 0.17 7.64
CA PHE A 69 0.23 0.27 8.97
C PHE A 69 0.81 -0.83 9.87
N ASP A 70 1.44 -0.43 10.94
CA ASP A 70 1.96 -1.33 11.97
C ASP A 70 1.07 -1.24 13.23
N SER A 71 0.51 -2.36 13.66
CA SER A 71 -0.39 -2.43 14.81
C SER A 71 0.27 -1.99 16.13
N THR A 72 1.60 -1.97 16.19
CA THR A 72 2.36 -1.48 17.36
C THR A 72 2.50 0.04 17.36
N VAL A 73 2.62 0.64 16.17
CA VAL A 73 2.73 2.10 15.97
C VAL A 73 1.36 2.77 15.91
N LYS A 74 0.33 2.03 15.44
CA LYS A 74 -1.07 2.44 15.34
C LYS A 74 -1.31 3.66 14.44
N ARG A 75 -0.50 3.82 13.40
CA ARG A 75 -0.69 4.82 12.35
C ARG A 75 -0.06 4.36 11.05
N GLY A 76 -0.51 4.95 9.94
CA GLY A 76 0.08 4.77 8.62
C GLY A 76 1.39 5.52 8.47
N ARG A 77 2.34 4.92 7.76
CA ARG A 77 3.63 5.47 7.33
C ARG A 77 3.80 5.16 5.86
N ILE A 78 4.70 5.84 5.16
CA ILE A 78 5.00 5.48 3.79
C ILE A 78 6.22 4.56 3.75
N ALA A 79 6.04 3.42 3.09
CA ALA A 79 7.08 2.42 2.91
C ALA A 79 7.35 2.16 1.43
N LEU A 80 8.61 1.83 1.13
CA LEU A 80 9.01 1.17 -0.10
C LEU A 80 8.92 -0.34 0.13
N VAL A 81 8.07 -1.00 -0.62
CA VAL A 81 7.91 -2.45 -0.62
C VAL A 81 8.42 -3.01 -1.93
N VAL A 82 9.21 -4.07 -1.89
CA VAL A 82 9.63 -4.83 -3.06
C VAL A 82 9.02 -6.22 -3.02
N ILE A 83 8.39 -6.60 -4.13
CA ILE A 83 7.74 -7.89 -4.34
C ILE A 83 8.55 -8.70 -5.34
N ASP A 84 8.89 -9.95 -4.99
CA ASP A 84 9.37 -10.97 -5.93
C ASP A 84 8.17 -11.53 -6.70
N LYS A 85 8.05 -11.15 -7.98
CA LYS A 85 6.93 -11.57 -8.87
C LYS A 85 6.93 -13.08 -9.15
N THR A 86 8.06 -13.76 -8.96
CA THR A 86 8.14 -15.22 -9.19
C THR A 86 7.56 -16.02 -8.03
N LYS A 87 7.44 -15.41 -6.85
CA LYS A 87 6.94 -16.05 -5.62
C LYS A 87 5.68 -15.42 -5.07
N ASP A 88 5.25 -14.29 -5.66
CA ASP A 88 4.19 -13.43 -5.13
C ASP A 88 4.43 -13.13 -3.65
N LEU A 89 5.64 -12.64 -3.32
CA LEU A 89 6.10 -12.46 -1.95
C LEU A 89 6.75 -11.11 -1.76
N ILE A 90 6.42 -10.41 -0.68
CA ILE A 90 7.17 -9.22 -0.24
C ILE A 90 8.55 -9.67 0.26
N ILE A 91 9.61 -9.16 -0.36
CA ILE A 91 11.01 -9.47 -0.02
C ILE A 91 11.73 -8.35 0.74
N SER A 92 11.23 -7.12 0.67
CA SER A 92 11.68 -6.03 1.55
C SER A 92 10.56 -5.03 1.84
N CYS A 93 10.69 -4.33 2.97
CA CYS A 93 9.81 -3.26 3.40
C CYS A 93 10.64 -2.22 4.17
N ASP A 94 10.91 -1.09 3.56
CA ASP A 94 11.72 0.00 4.10
C ASP A 94 10.85 1.23 4.33
N ILE A 95 10.77 1.71 5.58
CA ILE A 95 10.04 2.95 5.89
C ILE A 95 10.82 4.12 5.35
N ILE A 96 10.23 4.85 4.40
CA ILE A 96 10.85 6.01 3.76
C ILE A 96 10.35 7.34 4.31
N LEU A 97 9.13 7.36 4.89
CA LEU A 97 8.60 8.55 5.54
C LEU A 97 7.79 8.14 6.77
N ASP A 98 8.23 8.62 7.94
CA ASP A 98 7.60 8.41 9.25
C ASP A 98 7.43 9.76 9.95
N LEU A 99 6.18 10.21 10.10
CA LEU A 99 5.83 11.46 10.75
C LEU A 99 5.00 11.17 12.01
N PRO A 100 4.84 12.14 12.93
CA PRO A 100 3.96 11.97 14.10
C PRO A 100 2.49 11.75 13.72
N THR A 101 2.07 12.19 12.54
CA THR A 101 0.72 12.06 11.99
C THR A 101 0.60 10.84 11.09
N HIS A 102 -0.64 10.38 10.88
CA HIS A 102 -0.96 9.29 9.96
C HIS A 102 -0.69 9.72 8.50
N LEU A 103 -0.01 8.86 7.74
CA LEU A 103 0.27 9.02 6.32
C LEU A 103 -0.38 7.90 5.53
N SER A 104 -0.99 8.24 4.40
CA SER A 104 -1.61 7.32 3.44
C SER A 104 -1.42 7.80 2.01
N PHE A 105 -1.85 7.01 1.05
CA PHE A 105 -2.01 7.37 -0.36
C PHE A 105 -0.78 8.09 -0.97
N PRO A 106 0.38 7.45 -1.10
CA PRO A 106 1.65 8.07 -1.51
C PRO A 106 1.73 8.33 -3.03
N VAL A 107 1.06 9.37 -3.52
CA VAL A 107 1.08 9.73 -4.94
C VAL A 107 2.50 10.01 -5.39
N ILE A 108 2.92 9.43 -6.52
CA ILE A 108 4.24 9.61 -7.10
C ILE A 108 4.15 10.55 -8.30
N TYR A 109 4.99 11.58 -8.29
CA TYR A 109 5.26 12.42 -9.46
C TYR A 109 6.70 12.20 -9.92
N ARG A 110 6.90 12.15 -11.23
CA ARG A 110 8.23 12.13 -11.86
C ARG A 110 8.44 13.45 -12.57
N ILE A 111 9.39 14.22 -12.11
CA ILE A 111 9.71 15.56 -12.63
C ILE A 111 11.20 15.58 -12.94
N ASP A 112 11.55 15.63 -14.21
CA ASP A 112 12.92 15.48 -14.69
C ASP A 112 13.54 14.15 -14.22
N ASP A 113 14.63 14.20 -13.46
CA ASP A 113 15.33 13.06 -12.87
C ASP A 113 14.91 12.78 -11.40
N LYS A 114 13.93 13.51 -10.89
CA LYS A 114 13.46 13.43 -9.51
C LYS A 114 12.19 12.60 -9.38
N VAL A 115 12.10 11.92 -8.25
CA VAL A 115 10.89 11.25 -7.78
C VAL A 115 10.34 12.03 -6.58
N ILE A 116 9.15 12.58 -6.75
CA ILE A 116 8.47 13.35 -5.70
C ILE A 116 7.32 12.51 -5.16
N VAL A 117 7.24 12.40 -3.84
CA VAL A 117 6.17 11.69 -3.14
C VAL A 117 5.26 12.70 -2.44
N HIS A 118 3.97 12.57 -2.68
CA HIS A 118 2.95 13.43 -2.08
C HIS A 118 1.94 12.55 -1.33
N PRO A 119 2.17 12.25 -0.04
CA PRO A 119 1.25 11.47 0.75
C PRO A 119 0.07 12.31 1.22
N GLU A 120 -1.06 11.67 1.46
CA GLU A 120 -2.13 12.25 2.25
C GLU A 120 -1.70 12.34 3.72
N ASN A 121 -1.91 13.53 4.33
CA ASN A 121 -1.60 13.81 5.72
C ASN A 121 -2.59 14.82 6.29
N SER A 122 -3.86 14.43 6.38
CA SER A 122 -4.96 15.31 6.80
C SER A 122 -4.77 15.87 8.22
N ALA A 123 -4.16 15.11 9.11
CA ALA A 123 -3.95 15.52 10.50
C ALA A 123 -2.88 16.62 10.68
N SER A 124 -2.02 16.86 9.68
CA SER A 124 -1.02 17.93 9.72
C SER A 124 -1.60 19.32 9.44
N GLY A 125 -2.80 19.39 8.84
CA GLY A 125 -3.41 20.65 8.37
C GLY A 125 -2.69 21.29 7.17
N ALA A 126 -1.69 20.63 6.59
CA ALA A 126 -0.92 21.11 5.43
C ALA A 126 -0.56 19.92 4.51
N SER A 127 -0.32 20.25 3.24
CA SER A 127 0.08 19.31 2.21
C SER A 127 1.55 19.50 1.87
N TYR A 128 2.33 18.45 1.93
CA TYR A 128 3.77 18.48 1.70
C TYR A 128 4.17 17.47 0.62
N MET A 129 5.16 17.84 -0.18
CA MET A 129 5.83 16.97 -1.14
C MET A 129 7.25 16.69 -0.66
N TYR A 130 7.72 15.46 -0.88
CA TYR A 130 9.03 14.98 -0.43
C TYR A 130 9.81 14.45 -1.65
N GLU A 131 11.13 14.75 -1.72
CA GLU A 131 12.05 14.24 -2.74
C GLU A 131 12.88 13.09 -2.17
#